data_4f4f410e78dfa7547ece2f0ffe44da42
#
_entry.id   4f4f410e78dfa7547ece2f0ffe44da42
#
_cell.length_a   1.000
_cell.length_b   1.000
_cell.length_c   1.000
_cell.angle_alpha   90.00
_cell.angle_beta   90.00
_cell.angle_gamma   90.00
#
_symmetry.space_group_name_H-M   'P 1'
#
loop_
_entity.id
_entity.type
_entity.pdbx_description
1 polymer ?
#
loop_
_entity_poly.entity_id
_entity_poly.type
_entity_poly.pdbx_seq_one_letter_code
_entity_poly.pdbx_strand_id
1 'polypeptide(L)'
;MKCLTNKWREGAMLLSFLLISSLAGIFTACDDIEDEYITDTQLSILRESRTSLNYLLKNSTYGTAPGTYPETGKDILNAAIAELDALITRVEAGEELDETTLEAAVAKVNQAIDEFKNSKYYNLSPEAQQYINNLLAKADEILAIVNDETKWGNHQGQYPVEGKATLE
;
A
#
# COMPACT_ATOMS: atom_id res chain seq x y z
N MET A 1 24.89 -6.72 -21.70
CA MET A 1 23.48 -7.10 -21.49
C MET A 1 22.88 -6.11 -20.54
N LYS A 2 22.13 -5.13 -21.07
CA LYS A 2 21.56 -4.00 -20.29
C LYS A 2 20.05 -4.03 -20.35
N CYS A 3 19.43 -3.88 -19.18
CA CYS A 3 18.11 -3.30 -18.92
C CYS A 3 16.89 -3.83 -19.68
N LEU A 4 16.19 -4.78 -19.04
CA LEU A 4 14.80 -5.12 -19.34
C LEU A 4 13.86 -5.04 -18.11
N THR A 5 14.33 -4.51 -16.98
CA THR A 5 13.58 -4.56 -15.71
C THR A 5 12.76 -3.32 -15.37
N ASN A 6 12.88 -2.21 -16.11
CA ASN A 6 12.17 -0.97 -15.76
C ASN A 6 10.85 -0.73 -16.51
N LYS A 7 10.56 -1.48 -17.57
CA LYS A 7 9.34 -1.26 -18.38
C LYS A 7 8.05 -1.81 -17.76
N TRP A 8 8.17 -2.75 -16.82
CA TRP A 8 7.00 -3.37 -16.17
C TRP A 8 6.43 -2.56 -15.00
N ARG A 9 7.27 -1.74 -14.36
CA ARG A 9 6.79 -0.86 -13.26
C ARG A 9 5.98 0.33 -13.78
N GLU A 10 6.32 0.86 -14.95
CA GLU A 10 5.61 1.99 -15.54
C GLU A 10 4.28 1.56 -16.20
N GLY A 11 4.21 0.33 -16.72
CA GLY A 11 2.97 -0.20 -17.30
C GLY A 11 1.87 -0.48 -16.27
N ALA A 12 2.23 -0.90 -15.07
CA ALA A 12 1.26 -1.17 -14.00
C ALA A 12 0.70 0.13 -13.39
N MET A 13 1.49 1.20 -13.32
CA MET A 13 1.02 2.51 -12.86
C MET A 13 0.11 3.21 -13.88
N LEU A 14 0.38 3.03 -15.18
CA LEU A 14 -0.43 3.63 -16.24
C LEU A 14 -1.80 2.96 -16.41
N LEU A 15 -1.91 1.65 -16.12
CA LEU A 15 -3.20 0.96 -16.15
C LEU A 15 -4.13 1.39 -15.01
N SER A 16 -3.58 1.70 -13.84
CA SER A 16 -4.38 2.24 -12.72
C SER A 16 -4.88 3.67 -13.01
N PHE A 17 -4.10 4.49 -13.70
CA PHE A 17 -4.50 5.86 -14.05
C PHE A 17 -5.48 5.93 -15.22
N LEU A 18 -5.45 4.94 -16.14
CA LEU A 18 -6.38 4.88 -17.27
C LEU A 18 -7.81 4.46 -16.86
N LEU A 19 -7.95 3.68 -15.80
CA LEU A 19 -9.26 3.32 -15.25
C LEU A 19 -9.96 4.51 -14.56
N ILE A 20 -9.21 5.39 -13.91
CA ILE A 20 -9.76 6.55 -13.21
C ILE A 20 -10.09 7.70 -14.19
N SER A 21 -9.30 7.88 -15.24
CA SER A 21 -9.53 8.97 -16.20
C SER A 21 -10.64 8.71 -17.21
N SER A 22 -11.13 7.46 -17.32
CA SER A 22 -12.29 7.16 -18.20
C SER A 22 -13.64 7.38 -17.51
N LEU A 23 -13.68 7.46 -16.17
CA LEU A 23 -14.92 7.76 -15.44
C LEU A 23 -15.33 9.25 -15.50
N ALA A 24 -14.38 10.15 -15.62
CA ALA A 24 -14.68 11.60 -15.64
C ALA A 24 -15.35 12.11 -16.93
N GLY A 25 -15.49 11.27 -17.94
CA GLY A 25 -16.06 11.64 -19.24
C GLY A 25 -17.48 11.17 -19.54
N ILE A 26 -18.11 10.37 -18.66
CA ILE A 26 -19.38 9.71 -18.94
C ILE A 26 -20.59 10.45 -18.33
N PHE A 27 -20.36 11.43 -17.45
CA PHE A 27 -21.45 12.05 -16.67
C PHE A 27 -22.18 13.23 -17.33
N THR A 28 -22.21 13.32 -18.65
CA THR A 28 -23.01 14.33 -19.32
C THR A 28 -23.80 13.75 -20.49
N ALA A 29 -24.95 13.13 -20.25
CA ALA A 29 -26.16 13.23 -21.07
C ALA A 29 -27.20 12.11 -20.76
N CYS A 30 -28.41 12.54 -20.43
CA CYS A 30 -29.74 11.97 -20.64
C CYS A 30 -30.34 11.06 -19.56
N ASP A 31 -31.45 11.62 -19.00
CA ASP A 31 -32.44 11.01 -18.14
C ASP A 31 -33.03 9.70 -18.73
N ASP A 32 -33.32 8.74 -17.87
CA ASP A 32 -34.16 7.53 -18.02
C ASP A 32 -33.52 6.20 -18.49
N ILE A 33 -32.18 6.14 -18.82
CA ILE A 33 -31.49 4.86 -19.05
C ILE A 33 -30.29 4.70 -18.07
N GLU A 34 -30.12 5.63 -17.14
CA GLU A 34 -28.87 5.80 -16.38
C GLU A 34 -28.72 4.81 -15.22
N ASP A 35 -29.81 4.47 -14.51
CA ASP A 35 -29.70 3.71 -13.25
C ASP A 35 -29.19 2.28 -13.44
N GLU A 36 -29.67 1.56 -14.46
CA GLU A 36 -29.25 0.18 -14.73
C GLU A 36 -27.78 0.12 -15.22
N TYR A 37 -27.36 1.08 -16.05
CA TYR A 37 -25.98 1.14 -16.56
C TYR A 37 -24.98 1.54 -15.50
N ILE A 38 -25.34 2.46 -14.60
CA ILE A 38 -24.47 2.89 -13.49
C ILE A 38 -24.24 1.73 -12.52
N THR A 39 -25.30 1.02 -12.16
CA THR A 39 -25.26 -0.13 -11.27
C THR A 39 -24.39 -1.24 -11.82
N ASP A 40 -24.52 -1.56 -13.11
CA ASP A 40 -23.70 -2.57 -13.79
C ASP A 40 -22.21 -2.18 -13.82
N THR A 41 -21.93 -0.89 -14.02
CA THR A 41 -20.54 -0.38 -14.00
C THR A 41 -19.94 -0.48 -12.60
N GLN A 42 -20.68 -0.11 -11.56
CA GLN A 42 -20.24 -0.23 -10.16
C GLN A 42 -19.97 -1.68 -9.79
N LEU A 43 -20.87 -2.60 -10.15
CA LEU A 43 -20.68 -4.04 -9.94
C LEU A 43 -19.45 -4.58 -10.65
N SER A 44 -19.19 -4.14 -11.88
CA SER A 44 -17.98 -4.54 -12.61
C SER A 44 -16.72 -4.15 -11.86
N ILE A 45 -16.60 -2.89 -11.43
CA ILE A 45 -15.43 -2.37 -10.68
C ILE A 45 -15.23 -3.15 -9.38
N LEU A 46 -16.30 -3.35 -8.60
CA LEU A 46 -16.21 -4.07 -7.33
C LEU A 46 -15.82 -5.53 -7.51
N ARG A 47 -16.40 -6.22 -8.51
CA ARG A 47 -16.10 -7.61 -8.81
C ARG A 47 -14.70 -7.81 -9.36
N GLU A 48 -14.18 -6.90 -10.18
CA GLU A 48 -12.80 -6.92 -10.66
C GLU A 48 -11.80 -6.71 -9.51
N SER A 49 -12.09 -5.76 -8.63
CA SER A 49 -11.30 -5.51 -7.42
C SER A 49 -11.25 -6.75 -6.53
N ARG A 50 -12.39 -7.37 -6.27
CA ARG A 50 -12.51 -8.64 -5.54
C ARG A 50 -11.72 -9.78 -6.20
N THR A 51 -11.79 -9.88 -7.52
CA THR A 51 -11.08 -10.90 -8.30
C THR A 51 -9.56 -10.72 -8.15
N SER A 52 -9.07 -9.48 -8.17
CA SER A 52 -7.66 -9.16 -7.96
C SER A 52 -7.16 -9.57 -6.58
N LEU A 53 -7.93 -9.29 -5.51
CA LEU A 53 -7.60 -9.71 -4.15
C LEU A 53 -7.60 -11.24 -4.02
N ASN A 54 -8.62 -11.93 -4.56
CA ASN A 54 -8.70 -13.38 -4.57
C ASN A 54 -7.55 -14.03 -5.35
N TYR A 55 -7.09 -13.40 -6.43
CA TYR A 55 -5.91 -13.85 -7.17
C TYR A 55 -4.66 -13.81 -6.30
N LEU A 56 -4.43 -12.71 -5.59
CA LEU A 56 -3.30 -12.60 -4.66
C LEU A 56 -3.40 -13.63 -3.53
N LEU A 57 -4.59 -13.78 -2.94
CA LEU A 57 -4.84 -14.73 -1.86
C LEU A 57 -4.51 -16.17 -2.26
N LYS A 58 -4.90 -16.58 -3.49
CA LYS A 58 -4.73 -17.95 -3.97
C LYS A 58 -3.35 -18.25 -4.54
N ASN A 59 -2.68 -17.24 -5.13
CA ASN A 59 -1.44 -17.45 -5.86
C ASN A 59 -0.18 -17.03 -5.06
N SER A 60 -0.36 -16.58 -3.83
CA SER A 60 0.75 -16.26 -2.95
C SER A 60 1.18 -17.45 -2.10
N THR A 61 2.48 -17.57 -1.87
CA THR A 61 3.03 -18.60 -0.98
C THR A 61 3.13 -18.03 0.43
N TYR A 62 2.52 -18.72 1.40
CA TYR A 62 2.48 -18.29 2.80
C TYR A 62 3.44 -19.14 3.65
N GLY A 63 3.98 -18.56 4.71
CA GLY A 63 4.90 -19.21 5.63
C GLY A 63 5.81 -18.23 6.34
N THR A 64 6.90 -18.75 6.89
CA THR A 64 7.94 -17.97 7.60
C THR A 64 9.25 -17.91 6.81
N ALA A 65 9.32 -18.60 5.66
CA ALA A 65 10.50 -18.63 4.85
C ALA A 65 10.66 -17.33 4.05
N PRO A 66 11.90 -16.95 3.71
CA PRO A 66 12.15 -15.81 2.85
C PRO A 66 11.45 -15.94 1.50
N GLY A 67 10.88 -14.85 1.03
CA GLY A 67 10.12 -14.81 -0.22
C GLY A 67 8.64 -15.21 -0.06
N THR A 68 8.21 -15.66 1.13
CA THR A 68 6.81 -15.96 1.45
C THR A 68 6.13 -14.78 2.15
N TYR A 69 4.81 -14.83 2.21
CA TYR A 69 4.00 -13.89 2.97
C TYR A 69 3.63 -14.50 4.35
N PRO A 70 3.50 -13.69 5.42
CA PRO A 70 2.98 -14.19 6.69
C PRO A 70 1.53 -14.65 6.55
N GLU A 71 1.09 -15.56 7.43
CA GLU A 71 -0.33 -15.99 7.46
C GLU A 71 -1.27 -14.81 7.73
N THR A 72 -0.84 -13.81 8.51
CA THR A 72 -1.58 -12.56 8.74
C THR A 72 -1.81 -11.75 7.47
N GLY A 73 -1.02 -11.95 6.41
CA GLY A 73 -1.27 -11.36 5.10
C GLY A 73 -2.59 -11.82 4.48
N LYS A 74 -3.05 -13.05 4.81
CA LYS A 74 -4.39 -13.52 4.41
C LYS A 74 -5.49 -12.70 5.05
N ASP A 75 -5.30 -12.29 6.31
CA ASP A 75 -6.31 -11.52 7.05
C ASP A 75 -6.51 -10.14 6.42
N ILE A 76 -5.43 -9.51 5.95
CA ILE A 76 -5.47 -8.22 5.23
C ILE A 76 -6.35 -8.35 3.97
N LEU A 77 -6.05 -9.36 3.13
CA LEU A 77 -6.80 -9.58 1.89
C LEU A 77 -8.25 -9.99 2.16
N ASN A 78 -8.49 -10.87 3.13
CA ASN A 78 -9.83 -11.34 3.48
C ASN A 78 -10.71 -10.21 4.05
N ALA A 79 -10.14 -9.29 4.84
CA ALA A 79 -10.87 -8.13 5.34
C ALA A 79 -11.32 -7.22 4.19
N ALA A 80 -10.45 -6.94 3.22
CA ALA A 80 -10.80 -6.14 2.06
C ALA A 80 -11.84 -6.84 1.15
N ILE A 81 -11.74 -8.18 0.98
CA ILE A 81 -12.74 -8.96 0.24
C ILE A 81 -14.10 -8.89 0.92
N ALA A 82 -14.16 -9.00 2.25
CA ALA A 82 -15.42 -8.92 2.99
C ALA A 82 -16.10 -7.54 2.87
N GLU A 83 -15.32 -6.46 2.87
CA GLU A 83 -15.86 -5.11 2.61
C GLU A 83 -16.42 -4.99 1.19
N LEU A 84 -15.71 -5.51 0.18
CA LEU A 84 -16.20 -5.53 -1.21
C LEU A 84 -17.47 -6.37 -1.35
N ASP A 85 -17.54 -7.55 -0.72
CA ASP A 85 -18.71 -8.42 -0.74
C ASP A 85 -19.94 -7.73 -0.15
N ALA A 86 -19.76 -6.94 0.92
CA ALA A 86 -20.83 -6.13 1.48
C ALA A 86 -21.33 -5.05 0.51
N LEU A 87 -20.43 -4.36 -0.19
CA LEU A 87 -20.80 -3.35 -1.19
C LEU A 87 -21.45 -4.00 -2.42
N ILE A 88 -20.94 -5.12 -2.92
CA ILE A 88 -21.53 -5.88 -4.02
C ILE A 88 -22.96 -6.27 -3.67
N THR A 89 -23.19 -6.78 -2.45
CA THR A 89 -24.54 -7.17 -1.99
C THR A 89 -25.50 -6.00 -1.99
N ARG A 90 -25.06 -4.81 -1.58
CA ARG A 90 -25.87 -3.57 -1.58
C ARG A 90 -26.25 -3.16 -3.00
N VAL A 91 -25.27 -3.15 -3.92
CA VAL A 91 -25.52 -2.80 -5.33
C VAL A 91 -26.39 -3.84 -6.02
N GLU A 92 -26.20 -5.14 -5.75
CA GLU A 92 -27.08 -6.23 -6.27
C GLU A 92 -28.52 -6.12 -5.72
N ALA A 93 -28.71 -5.49 -4.57
CA ALA A 93 -30.04 -5.19 -4.02
C ALA A 93 -30.66 -3.90 -4.61
N GLY A 94 -30.02 -3.27 -5.58
CA GLY A 94 -30.49 -2.06 -6.26
C GLY A 94 -30.09 -0.75 -5.59
N GLU A 95 -29.11 -0.78 -4.66
CA GLU A 95 -28.56 0.44 -4.08
C GLU A 95 -27.49 1.00 -4.99
N GLU A 96 -27.61 2.26 -5.40
CA GLU A 96 -26.59 2.99 -6.11
C GLU A 96 -25.59 3.57 -5.08
N LEU A 97 -24.29 3.32 -5.29
CA LEU A 97 -23.25 3.90 -4.46
C LEU A 97 -22.90 5.30 -4.99
N ASP A 98 -22.72 6.23 -4.08
CA ASP A 98 -22.14 7.51 -4.45
C ASP A 98 -20.66 7.36 -4.86
N GLU A 99 -20.20 8.32 -5.68
CA GLU A 99 -18.83 8.30 -6.23
C GLU A 99 -17.78 8.22 -5.12
N THR A 100 -17.98 8.93 -4.02
CA THR A 100 -17.02 8.96 -2.89
C THR A 100 -16.93 7.61 -2.19
N THR A 101 -18.03 6.89 -2.07
CA THR A 101 -18.07 5.53 -1.51
C THR A 101 -17.33 4.53 -2.43
N LEU A 102 -17.56 4.62 -3.74
CA LEU A 102 -16.88 3.76 -4.70
C LEU A 102 -15.37 4.03 -4.75
N GLU A 103 -14.96 5.28 -4.80
CA GLU A 103 -13.56 5.69 -4.76
C GLU A 103 -12.87 5.24 -3.46
N ALA A 104 -13.53 5.39 -2.32
CA ALA A 104 -13.03 4.94 -1.03
C ALA A 104 -12.85 3.42 -0.99
N ALA A 105 -13.77 2.67 -1.59
CA ALA A 105 -13.66 1.21 -1.71
C ALA A 105 -12.44 0.81 -2.54
N VAL A 106 -12.23 1.44 -3.70
CA VAL A 106 -11.06 1.20 -4.57
C VAL A 106 -9.76 1.58 -3.86
N ALA A 107 -9.74 2.71 -3.15
CA ALA A 107 -8.58 3.15 -2.37
C ALA A 107 -8.21 2.13 -1.27
N LYS A 108 -9.18 1.60 -0.54
CA LYS A 108 -8.97 0.53 0.46
C LYS A 108 -8.43 -0.74 -0.14
N VAL A 109 -8.91 -1.14 -1.32
CA VAL A 109 -8.37 -2.30 -2.05
C VAL A 109 -6.89 -2.09 -2.37
N ASN A 110 -6.54 -0.93 -2.91
CA ASN A 110 -5.16 -0.59 -3.22
C ASN A 110 -4.28 -0.58 -1.97
N GLN A 111 -4.77 0.00 -0.87
CA GLN A 111 -4.08 -0.03 0.42
C GLN A 111 -3.86 -1.47 0.91
N ALA A 112 -4.88 -2.33 0.87
CA ALA A 112 -4.76 -3.72 1.28
C ALA A 112 -3.75 -4.49 0.42
N ILE A 113 -3.72 -4.23 -0.90
CA ILE A 113 -2.73 -4.82 -1.81
C ILE A 113 -1.31 -4.38 -1.45
N ASP A 114 -1.11 -3.10 -1.15
CA ASP A 114 0.20 -2.56 -0.80
C ASP A 114 0.66 -3.06 0.57
N GLU A 115 -0.21 -3.08 1.58
CA GLU A 115 0.07 -3.66 2.90
C GLU A 115 0.43 -5.14 2.77
N PHE A 116 -0.33 -5.91 1.99
CA PHE A 116 -0.05 -7.31 1.72
C PHE A 116 1.32 -7.47 1.06
N LYS A 117 1.62 -6.75 -0.01
CA LYS A 117 2.91 -6.83 -0.71
C LYS A 117 4.08 -6.46 0.21
N ASN A 118 3.91 -5.45 1.06
CA ASN A 118 4.92 -5.00 2.00
C ASN A 118 5.14 -5.96 3.16
N SER A 119 4.17 -6.85 3.45
CA SER A 119 4.30 -7.88 4.48
C SER A 119 5.22 -9.04 4.11
N LYS A 120 5.67 -9.12 2.86
CA LYS A 120 6.50 -10.21 2.36
C LYS A 120 7.83 -10.31 3.10
N TYR A 121 8.21 -11.52 3.53
CA TYR A 121 9.52 -11.76 4.11
C TYR A 121 10.60 -11.67 3.04
N TYR A 122 11.50 -10.73 3.20
CA TYR A 122 12.68 -10.60 2.35
C TYR A 122 13.89 -11.28 2.99
N ASN A 123 14.64 -12.02 2.17
CA ASN A 123 15.93 -12.57 2.61
C ASN A 123 16.96 -11.43 2.54
N LEU A 124 17.33 -10.92 3.69
CA LEU A 124 18.59 -10.20 3.77
C LEU A 124 19.71 -11.25 3.91
N SER A 125 20.77 -11.15 3.12
CA SER A 125 21.94 -11.99 3.39
C SER A 125 22.41 -11.73 4.83
N PRO A 126 23.10 -12.69 5.48
CA PRO A 126 23.64 -12.48 6.82
C PRO A 126 24.49 -11.21 6.92
N GLU A 127 25.25 -10.89 5.87
CA GLU A 127 26.06 -9.68 5.79
C GLU A 127 25.20 -8.42 5.72
N ALA A 128 24.11 -8.43 4.93
CA ALA A 128 23.17 -7.31 4.83
C ALA A 128 22.43 -7.09 6.16
N GLN A 129 22.04 -8.17 6.84
CA GLN A 129 21.43 -8.11 8.16
C GLN A 129 22.39 -7.53 9.21
N GLN A 130 23.66 -7.97 9.19
CA GLN A 130 24.69 -7.45 10.08
C GLN A 130 24.94 -5.96 9.80
N TYR A 131 24.98 -5.57 8.53
CA TYR A 131 25.15 -4.16 8.14
C TYR A 131 24.02 -3.28 8.68
N ILE A 132 22.76 -3.73 8.52
CA ILE A 132 21.58 -3.02 9.05
C ILE A 132 21.63 -2.94 10.56
N ASN A 133 21.97 -4.02 11.27
CA ASN A 133 22.09 -4.02 12.72
C ASN A 133 23.18 -3.03 13.19
N ASN A 134 24.29 -2.94 12.47
CA ASN A 134 25.35 -1.98 12.76
C ASN A 134 24.90 -0.52 12.53
N LEU A 135 24.09 -0.27 11.47
CA LEU A 135 23.53 1.07 11.23
C LEU A 135 22.54 1.46 12.32
N LEU A 136 21.67 0.54 12.75
CA LEU A 136 20.72 0.77 13.85
C LEU A 136 21.46 1.08 15.15
N ALA A 137 22.49 0.31 15.50
CA ALA A 137 23.30 0.56 16.69
C ALA A 137 23.96 1.96 16.64
N LYS A 138 24.45 2.38 15.48
CA LYS A 138 25.00 3.74 15.31
C LYS A 138 23.94 4.83 15.40
N ALA A 139 22.75 4.59 14.88
CA ALA A 139 21.62 5.52 15.04
C ALA A 139 21.25 5.68 16.52
N ASP A 140 21.21 4.58 17.29
CA ASP A 140 20.94 4.60 18.72
C ASP A 140 22.04 5.37 19.50
N GLU A 141 23.32 5.18 19.13
CA GLU A 141 24.44 5.96 19.71
C GLU A 141 24.26 7.45 19.45
N ILE A 142 23.90 7.85 18.22
CA ILE A 142 23.66 9.25 17.87
C ILE A 142 22.47 9.81 18.66
N LEU A 143 21.35 9.08 18.70
CA LEU A 143 20.16 9.49 19.45
C LEU A 143 20.46 9.66 20.94
N ALA A 144 21.29 8.78 21.51
CA ALA A 144 21.71 8.90 22.91
C ALA A 144 22.51 10.19 23.15
N ILE A 145 23.35 10.60 22.18
CA ILE A 145 24.10 11.87 22.27
C ILE A 145 23.14 13.06 22.10
N VAL A 146 22.23 13.01 21.10
CA VAL A 146 21.29 14.10 20.83
C VAL A 146 20.39 14.36 22.05
N ASN A 147 19.92 13.29 22.69
CA ASN A 147 19.00 13.37 23.83
C ASN A 147 19.67 13.67 25.16
N ASP A 148 21.01 13.59 25.25
CA ASP A 148 21.75 13.90 26.45
C ASP A 148 22.18 15.38 26.46
N GLU A 149 21.37 16.24 27.08
CA GLU A 149 21.63 17.68 27.19
C GLU A 149 22.99 18.01 27.82
N THR A 150 23.59 17.11 28.61
CA THR A 150 24.91 17.30 29.23
C THR A 150 26.07 17.22 28.23
N LYS A 151 25.80 16.64 27.04
CA LYS A 151 26.79 16.53 25.96
C LYS A 151 26.93 17.79 25.13
N TRP A 152 26.00 18.73 25.26
CA TRP A 152 25.96 19.95 24.45
C TRP A 152 26.32 21.18 25.26
N GLY A 153 27.17 22.04 24.73
CA GLY A 153 27.57 23.27 25.44
C GLY A 153 28.89 23.82 24.96
N ASN A 154 29.41 24.77 25.77
CA ASN A 154 30.65 25.49 25.45
C ASN A 154 31.82 25.10 26.39
N HIS A 155 31.65 24.01 27.16
CA HIS A 155 32.70 23.55 28.06
C HIS A 155 33.58 22.47 27.43
N GLN A 156 34.79 22.31 27.95
CA GLN A 156 35.69 21.27 27.47
C GLN A 156 35.06 19.88 27.64
N GLY A 157 35.02 19.10 26.55
CA GLY A 157 34.42 17.78 26.52
C GLY A 157 32.95 17.74 26.08
N GLN A 158 32.34 18.88 25.77
CA GLN A 158 31.00 18.97 25.19
C GLN A 158 31.09 19.24 23.69
N TYR A 159 30.03 18.85 22.98
CA TYR A 159 29.83 19.18 21.57
C TYR A 159 29.21 20.58 21.44
N PRO A 160 29.55 21.36 20.39
CA PRO A 160 28.89 22.65 20.13
C PRO A 160 27.38 22.49 19.96
N VAL A 161 26.60 23.41 20.54
CA VAL A 161 25.12 23.37 20.49
C VAL A 161 24.60 23.42 19.04
N GLU A 162 25.30 24.15 18.17
CA GLU A 162 24.99 24.26 16.76
C GLU A 162 25.07 22.90 16.03
N GLY A 163 25.88 21.97 16.52
CA GLY A 163 26.02 20.62 15.98
C GLY A 163 24.80 19.72 16.24
N LYS A 164 24.01 20.06 17.27
CA LYS A 164 22.81 19.28 17.60
C LYS A 164 21.81 19.24 16.43
N ALA A 165 21.49 20.40 15.85
CA ALA A 165 20.59 20.55 14.73
C ALA A 165 21.05 19.84 13.43
N THR A 166 22.34 19.43 13.37
CA THR A 166 22.87 18.69 12.23
C THR A 166 22.61 17.19 12.36
N LEU A 167 22.32 16.70 13.57
CA LEU A 167 22.09 15.30 13.90
C LEU A 167 20.59 14.97 14.04
N GLU A 168 19.73 15.96 14.21
CA GLU A 168 18.26 15.85 14.19
C GLU A 168 17.72 15.81 12.77
#